data_9843bbd56d69a2106c10f529e188e37b
#
_entry.id   9843bbd56d69a2106c10f529e188e37b
#
_cell.length_a   1.000
_cell.length_b   1.000
_cell.length_c   1.000
_cell.angle_alpha   90.00
_cell.angle_beta   90.00
_cell.angle_gamma   90.00
#
_symmetry.space_group_name_H-M   'P 1'
#
loop_
_entity.id
_entity.type
_entity.pdbx_description
1 polymer ?
#
loop_
_entity_poly.entity_id
_entity_poly.type
_entity_poly.pdbx_seq_one_letter_code
_entity_poly.pdbx_strand_id
1 'polypeptide(L)'
;PSTCFDALLEIGPVDMVDFCSLWQLTAQEGAALREGKNTKLLGGQVFSEARWENSKEALISVFKANADKRFRENELPGATDTELKLALLNELVRENILEVTGGQFKLKGAVVSLSPQLQKFWQLMEPKLQVMQAPSSGDLSKTLKVPQTDLEKALNELVKNGLLINVAKHRYYPPSQLSEIAKEVIELGTETGFSVADFRDVTKIGRNVAIEILEYFDNKGFTRRDGNFRKVFGKNPFE
;
A
#
# COMPACT_ATOMS: atom_id res chain seq x y z
N PRO A 1 -16.83 34.24 -19.00
CA PRO A 1 -16.02 33.28 -18.19
C PRO A 1 -16.38 31.82 -18.51
N SER A 2 -17.69 31.46 -18.55
CA SER A 2 -18.11 30.06 -18.74
C SER A 2 -17.58 29.43 -20.03
N THR A 3 -17.74 30.07 -21.17
CA THR A 3 -17.26 29.55 -22.48
C THR A 3 -15.73 29.38 -22.50
N CYS A 4 -14.99 30.32 -21.85
CA CYS A 4 -13.55 30.20 -21.72
C CYS A 4 -13.15 29.05 -20.79
N PHE A 5 -13.86 28.88 -19.69
CA PHE A 5 -13.65 27.77 -18.77
C PHE A 5 -13.85 26.42 -19.47
N ASP A 6 -14.90 26.26 -20.25
CA ASP A 6 -15.18 25.04 -21.02
C ASP A 6 -14.06 24.76 -22.03
N ALA A 7 -13.64 25.77 -22.80
CA ALA A 7 -12.55 25.61 -23.75
C ALA A 7 -11.22 25.22 -23.08
N LEU A 8 -10.93 25.78 -21.92
CA LEU A 8 -9.72 25.42 -21.15
C LEU A 8 -9.78 24.01 -20.63
N LEU A 9 -10.95 23.52 -20.17
CA LEU A 9 -11.12 22.14 -19.70
C LEU A 9 -10.89 21.10 -20.81
N GLU A 10 -11.15 21.44 -22.06
CA GLU A 10 -10.84 20.57 -23.22
C GLU A 10 -9.32 20.48 -23.44
N ILE A 11 -8.60 21.58 -23.22
CA ILE A 11 -7.14 21.66 -23.42
C ILE A 11 -6.40 20.99 -22.24
N GLY A 12 -6.81 21.26 -21.00
CA GLY A 12 -6.11 20.79 -19.81
C GLY A 12 -6.87 20.96 -18.51
N PRO A 13 -6.25 20.61 -17.37
CA PRO A 13 -6.80 20.98 -16.07
C PRO A 13 -6.79 22.49 -15.89
N VAL A 14 -7.81 23.01 -15.21
CA VAL A 14 -7.94 24.46 -14.95
C VAL A 14 -7.70 24.72 -13.46
N ASP A 15 -6.69 25.51 -13.17
CA ASP A 15 -6.49 26.00 -11.79
C ASP A 15 -7.57 27.03 -11.47
N MET A 16 -8.38 26.73 -10.44
CA MET A 16 -9.53 27.56 -10.09
C MET A 16 -9.11 28.86 -9.40
N VAL A 17 -7.98 28.88 -8.70
CA VAL A 17 -7.50 30.07 -8.02
C VAL A 17 -7.04 31.08 -9.08
N ASP A 18 -6.22 30.63 -10.01
CA ASP A 18 -5.73 31.47 -11.10
C ASP A 18 -6.85 31.93 -12.02
N PHE A 19 -7.79 31.02 -12.37
CA PHE A 19 -8.92 31.35 -13.22
C PHE A 19 -9.85 32.40 -12.58
N CYS A 20 -10.20 32.21 -11.30
CA CYS A 20 -11.03 33.17 -10.58
C CYS A 20 -10.34 34.53 -10.42
N SER A 21 -9.03 34.53 -10.15
CA SER A 21 -8.23 35.76 -10.07
C SER A 21 -8.23 36.52 -11.39
N LEU A 22 -7.98 35.85 -12.52
CA LEU A 22 -7.93 36.45 -13.86
C LEU A 22 -9.27 37.07 -14.26
N TRP A 23 -10.39 36.41 -13.92
CA TRP A 23 -11.71 36.85 -14.26
C TRP A 23 -12.42 37.64 -13.16
N GLN A 24 -11.71 37.99 -12.07
CA GLN A 24 -12.23 38.71 -10.91
C GLN A 24 -13.50 38.09 -10.32
N LEU A 25 -13.53 36.76 -10.27
CA LEU A 25 -14.65 35.97 -9.72
C LEU A 25 -14.42 35.67 -8.24
N THR A 26 -15.51 35.67 -7.50
CA THR A 26 -15.51 35.11 -6.15
C THR A 26 -15.40 33.58 -6.18
N ALA A 27 -15.01 32.98 -5.06
CA ALA A 27 -14.94 31.52 -4.94
C ALA A 27 -16.31 30.85 -5.22
N GLN A 28 -17.40 31.51 -4.85
CA GLN A 28 -18.77 31.03 -5.10
C GLN A 28 -19.11 31.04 -6.59
N GLU A 29 -18.77 32.13 -7.30
CA GLU A 29 -18.97 32.22 -8.76
C GLU A 29 -18.09 31.21 -9.51
N GLY A 30 -16.86 31.01 -9.05
CA GLY A 30 -15.98 29.95 -9.58
C GLY A 30 -16.57 28.54 -9.38
N ALA A 31 -17.14 28.26 -8.21
CA ALA A 31 -17.80 26.99 -7.94
C ALA A 31 -19.04 26.78 -8.86
N ALA A 32 -19.83 27.85 -9.09
CA ALA A 32 -21.00 27.83 -9.97
C ALA A 32 -20.64 27.48 -11.44
N LEU A 33 -19.43 27.80 -11.89
CA LEU A 33 -18.97 27.39 -13.25
C LEU A 33 -18.90 25.87 -13.42
N ARG A 34 -18.80 25.12 -12.35
CA ARG A 34 -18.72 23.66 -12.35
C ARG A 34 -20.11 23.00 -12.22
N GLU A 35 -21.13 23.75 -11.79
CA GLU A 35 -22.47 23.22 -11.61
C GLU A 35 -23.04 22.70 -12.95
N GLY A 36 -23.60 21.51 -12.90
CA GLY A 36 -24.14 20.84 -14.08
C GLY A 36 -23.10 20.28 -15.05
N LYS A 37 -21.80 20.36 -14.73
CA LYS A 37 -20.72 19.81 -15.54
C LYS A 37 -20.07 18.59 -14.85
N ASN A 38 -19.78 17.60 -15.64
CA ASN A 38 -19.05 16.41 -15.16
C ASN A 38 -17.57 16.73 -15.02
N THR A 39 -17.17 17.18 -13.83
CA THR A 39 -15.79 17.58 -13.52
C THR A 39 -15.32 16.98 -12.21
N LYS A 40 -14.03 16.74 -12.10
CA LYS A 40 -13.34 16.32 -10.87
C LYS A 40 -12.49 17.47 -10.35
N LEU A 41 -12.49 17.69 -9.03
CA LEU A 41 -11.64 18.69 -8.36
C LEU A 41 -10.57 17.99 -7.55
N LEU A 42 -9.32 18.39 -7.76
CA LEU A 42 -8.17 17.89 -7.01
C LEU A 42 -7.16 19.03 -6.84
N GLY A 43 -6.74 19.31 -5.60
CA GLY A 43 -5.71 20.31 -5.29
C GLY A 43 -5.97 21.72 -5.85
N GLY A 44 -7.27 22.11 -5.98
CA GLY A 44 -7.63 23.39 -6.62
C GLY A 44 -7.73 23.34 -8.15
N GLN A 45 -7.27 22.26 -8.77
CA GLN A 45 -7.39 22.04 -10.21
C GLN A 45 -8.67 21.29 -10.58
N VAL A 46 -9.34 21.73 -11.64
CA VAL A 46 -10.54 21.10 -12.20
C VAL A 46 -10.17 20.34 -13.47
N PHE A 47 -10.55 19.08 -13.50
CA PHE A 47 -10.39 18.18 -14.64
C PHE A 47 -11.75 17.89 -15.27
N SER A 48 -11.82 17.81 -16.61
CA SER A 48 -12.99 17.20 -17.25
C SER A 48 -13.03 15.71 -16.92
N GLU A 49 -14.25 15.16 -16.80
CA GLU A 49 -14.42 13.73 -16.52
C GLU A 49 -13.78 12.85 -17.60
N ALA A 50 -13.89 13.26 -18.87
CA ALA A 50 -13.25 12.56 -19.98
C ALA A 50 -11.73 12.46 -19.80
N ARG A 51 -11.07 13.54 -19.40
CA ARG A 51 -9.62 13.55 -19.15
C ARG A 51 -9.26 12.69 -17.94
N TRP A 52 -10.08 12.75 -16.89
CA TRP A 52 -9.88 11.92 -15.69
C TRP A 52 -9.97 10.45 -16.03
N GLU A 53 -11.02 10.03 -16.74
CA GLU A 53 -11.19 8.64 -17.15
C GLU A 53 -10.10 8.17 -18.13
N ASN A 54 -9.72 9.00 -19.11
CA ASN A 54 -8.60 8.68 -20.01
C ASN A 54 -7.28 8.46 -19.25
N SER A 55 -7.01 9.28 -18.23
CA SER A 55 -5.82 9.12 -17.39
C SER A 55 -5.88 7.84 -16.55
N LYS A 56 -7.07 7.50 -16.06
CA LYS A 56 -7.34 6.26 -15.32
C LYS A 56 -7.16 5.03 -16.21
N GLU A 57 -7.71 5.05 -17.42
CA GLU A 57 -7.54 3.97 -18.42
C GLU A 57 -6.08 3.78 -18.84
N ALA A 58 -5.33 4.87 -18.99
CA ALA A 58 -3.90 4.80 -19.27
C ALA A 58 -3.14 4.07 -18.18
N LEU A 59 -3.42 4.38 -16.91
CA LEU A 59 -2.84 3.65 -15.76
C LEU A 59 -3.25 2.18 -15.75
N ILE A 60 -4.53 1.86 -15.96
CA ILE A 60 -5.02 0.48 -16.05
C ILE A 60 -4.29 -0.29 -17.15
N SER A 61 -4.04 0.34 -18.30
CA SER A 61 -3.33 -0.27 -19.41
C SER A 61 -1.89 -0.63 -19.06
N VAL A 62 -1.20 0.22 -18.28
CA VAL A 62 0.14 -0.07 -17.76
C VAL A 62 0.12 -1.30 -16.86
N PHE A 63 -0.86 -1.38 -15.94
CA PHE A 63 -1.00 -2.54 -15.06
C PHE A 63 -1.39 -3.81 -15.83
N LYS A 64 -2.26 -3.72 -16.82
CA LYS A 64 -2.64 -4.87 -17.68
C LYS A 64 -1.45 -5.39 -18.48
N ALA A 65 -0.64 -4.49 -19.05
CA ALA A 65 0.56 -4.85 -19.80
C ALA A 65 1.66 -5.47 -18.91
N ASN A 66 1.60 -5.27 -17.60
CA ASN A 66 2.56 -5.77 -16.61
C ASN A 66 1.80 -6.41 -15.43
N ALA A 67 0.85 -7.28 -15.73
CA ALA A 67 -0.07 -7.82 -14.73
C ALA A 67 0.63 -8.60 -13.60
N ASP A 68 1.82 -9.12 -13.87
CA ASP A 68 2.68 -9.84 -12.94
C ASP A 68 3.54 -8.91 -12.04
N LYS A 69 3.54 -7.60 -12.30
CA LYS A 69 4.40 -6.66 -11.58
C LYS A 69 3.63 -5.84 -10.54
N ARG A 70 4.37 -5.40 -9.54
CA ARG A 70 3.97 -4.40 -8.58
C ARG A 70 4.72 -3.10 -8.89
N PHE A 71 4.05 -1.99 -8.72
CA PHE A 71 4.63 -0.67 -8.96
C PHE A 71 4.45 0.21 -7.73
N ARG A 72 5.48 0.95 -7.40
CA ARG A 72 5.33 2.15 -6.58
C ARG A 72 4.82 3.29 -7.45
N GLU A 73 4.21 4.28 -6.82
CA GLU A 73 3.68 5.44 -7.54
C GLU A 73 4.73 6.11 -8.44
N ASN A 74 5.96 6.26 -7.96
CA ASN A 74 7.07 6.88 -8.69
C ASN A 74 7.64 6.02 -9.85
N GLU A 75 7.32 4.73 -9.91
CA GLU A 75 7.75 3.80 -10.97
C GLU A 75 6.76 3.78 -12.15
N LEU A 76 5.57 4.37 -11.97
CA LEU A 76 4.52 4.38 -12.99
C LEU A 76 4.76 5.52 -13.99
N PRO A 77 4.72 5.24 -15.30
CA PRO A 77 4.72 6.26 -16.33
C PRO A 77 3.42 7.08 -16.29
N GLY A 78 3.43 8.25 -16.90
CA GLY A 78 2.25 9.11 -17.01
C GLY A 78 2.41 10.43 -16.29
N ALA A 79 1.31 11.03 -15.88
CA ALA A 79 1.22 12.40 -15.37
C ALA A 79 2.42 12.77 -14.49
N THR A 80 3.05 13.89 -14.83
CA THR A 80 4.11 14.52 -14.03
C THR A 80 3.60 14.98 -12.67
N ASP A 81 2.27 15.12 -12.54
CA ASP A 81 1.59 15.49 -11.30
C ASP A 81 1.40 14.25 -10.41
N THR A 82 2.17 14.21 -9.33
CA THR A 82 2.13 13.17 -8.30
C THR A 82 0.78 13.12 -7.59
N GLU A 83 0.15 14.27 -7.35
CA GLU A 83 -1.14 14.34 -6.67
C GLU A 83 -2.24 13.70 -7.51
N LEU A 84 -2.30 14.02 -8.80
CA LEU A 84 -3.25 13.39 -9.73
C LEU A 84 -3.03 11.88 -9.79
N LYS A 85 -1.78 11.45 -9.91
CA LYS A 85 -1.44 10.03 -9.99
C LYS A 85 -1.91 9.26 -8.75
N LEU A 86 -1.63 9.78 -7.55
CA LEU A 86 -2.09 9.19 -6.30
C LEU A 86 -3.61 9.17 -6.18
N ALA A 87 -4.30 10.22 -6.60
CA ALA A 87 -5.75 10.28 -6.59
C ALA A 87 -6.36 9.20 -7.48
N LEU A 88 -5.84 9.02 -8.71
CA LEU A 88 -6.27 7.98 -9.64
C LEU A 88 -5.99 6.57 -9.10
N LEU A 89 -4.81 6.33 -8.55
CA LEU A 89 -4.45 5.03 -7.94
C LEU A 89 -5.38 4.69 -6.77
N ASN A 90 -5.67 5.66 -5.90
CA ASN A 90 -6.58 5.46 -4.78
C ASN A 90 -8.03 5.21 -5.24
N GLU A 91 -8.47 5.85 -6.33
CA GLU A 91 -9.78 5.58 -6.93
C GLU A 91 -9.84 4.15 -7.49
N LEU A 92 -8.81 3.71 -8.22
CA LEU A 92 -8.72 2.35 -8.75
C LEU A 92 -8.68 1.26 -7.65
N VAL A 93 -8.09 1.57 -6.50
CA VAL A 93 -8.14 0.68 -5.32
C VAL A 93 -9.58 0.63 -4.75
N ARG A 94 -10.25 1.78 -4.63
CA ARG A 94 -11.65 1.84 -4.19
C ARG A 94 -12.62 1.13 -5.13
N GLU A 95 -12.38 1.21 -6.44
CA GLU A 95 -13.11 0.48 -7.47
C GLU A 95 -12.75 -1.01 -7.52
N ASN A 96 -11.84 -1.46 -6.66
CA ASN A 96 -11.45 -2.87 -6.57
C ASN A 96 -10.73 -3.40 -7.83
N ILE A 97 -10.18 -2.51 -8.65
CA ILE A 97 -9.37 -2.82 -9.84
C ILE A 97 -7.90 -3.06 -9.46
N LEU A 98 -7.38 -2.27 -8.54
CA LEU A 98 -6.04 -2.44 -7.98
C LEU A 98 -6.10 -2.88 -6.52
N GLU A 99 -5.05 -3.52 -6.08
CA GLU A 99 -4.78 -3.75 -4.66
C GLU A 99 -3.43 -3.12 -4.29
N VAL A 100 -3.34 -2.63 -3.05
CA VAL A 100 -2.14 -1.99 -2.53
C VAL A 100 -1.62 -2.77 -1.32
N THR A 101 -0.32 -3.06 -1.32
CA THR A 101 0.36 -3.73 -0.21
C THR A 101 1.74 -3.13 -0.03
N GLY A 102 2.03 -2.61 1.16
CA GLY A 102 3.33 -2.00 1.45
C GLY A 102 3.69 -0.81 0.55
N GLY A 103 2.69 -0.03 0.10
CA GLY A 103 2.88 1.12 -0.80
C GLY A 103 3.15 0.73 -2.26
N GLN A 104 2.92 -0.52 -2.63
CA GLN A 104 2.99 -1.01 -4.00
C GLN A 104 1.60 -1.38 -4.51
N PHE A 105 1.30 -0.96 -5.72
CA PHE A 105 0.05 -1.22 -6.42
C PHE A 105 0.22 -2.36 -7.40
N LYS A 106 -0.78 -3.23 -7.52
CA LYS A 106 -0.86 -4.25 -8.56
C LYS A 106 -2.30 -4.43 -9.04
N LEU A 107 -2.45 -5.02 -10.22
CA LEU A 107 -3.78 -5.39 -10.72
C LEU A 107 -4.39 -6.48 -9.82
N LYS A 108 -5.63 -6.27 -9.39
CA LYS A 108 -6.32 -7.25 -8.54
C LYS A 108 -6.56 -8.55 -9.30
N GLY A 109 -6.30 -9.67 -8.62
CA GLY A 109 -6.43 -11.00 -9.23
C GLY A 109 -5.31 -11.37 -10.20
N ALA A 110 -4.34 -10.46 -10.45
CA ALA A 110 -3.16 -10.81 -11.24
C ALA A 110 -2.26 -11.76 -10.44
N VAL A 111 -2.02 -12.92 -11.00
CA VAL A 111 -1.02 -13.86 -10.46
C VAL A 111 0.36 -13.29 -10.77
N VAL A 112 1.15 -13.00 -9.74
CA VAL A 112 2.55 -12.62 -9.92
C VAL A 112 3.27 -13.79 -10.58
N SER A 113 3.75 -13.59 -11.80
CA SER A 113 4.53 -14.61 -12.50
C SER A 113 5.94 -14.64 -11.91
N LEU A 114 6.12 -15.51 -10.94
CA LEU A 114 7.45 -15.81 -10.41
C LEU A 114 8.26 -16.60 -11.44
N SER A 115 9.56 -16.37 -11.49
CA SER A 115 10.43 -17.30 -12.22
C SER A 115 10.23 -18.73 -11.69
N PRO A 116 10.33 -19.76 -12.51
CA PRO A 116 10.15 -21.14 -12.05
C PRO A 116 11.02 -21.53 -10.84
N GLN A 117 12.20 -20.93 -10.74
CA GLN A 117 13.12 -21.13 -9.62
C GLN A 117 12.60 -20.47 -8.34
N LEU A 118 12.13 -19.21 -8.45
CA LEU A 118 11.59 -18.46 -7.33
C LEU A 118 10.25 -19.05 -6.86
N GLN A 119 9.46 -19.59 -7.78
CA GLN A 119 8.21 -20.29 -7.45
C GLN A 119 8.46 -21.57 -6.65
N LYS A 120 9.43 -22.38 -7.05
CA LYS A 120 9.84 -23.58 -6.29
C LYS A 120 10.39 -23.18 -4.90
N PHE A 121 11.18 -22.11 -4.86
CA PHE A 121 11.69 -21.59 -3.59
C PHE A 121 10.56 -21.09 -2.69
N TRP A 122 9.57 -20.39 -3.22
CA TRP A 122 8.39 -19.95 -2.46
C TRP A 122 7.62 -21.13 -1.89
N GLN A 123 7.30 -22.14 -2.70
CA GLN A 123 6.61 -23.37 -2.25
C GLN A 123 7.34 -24.07 -1.09
N LEU A 124 8.67 -24.01 -1.08
CA LEU A 124 9.48 -24.57 0.02
C LEU A 124 9.43 -23.67 1.27
N MET A 125 9.36 -22.35 1.10
CA MET A 125 9.47 -21.38 2.19
C MET A 125 8.13 -21.04 2.85
N GLU A 126 7.05 -20.99 2.07
CA GLU A 126 5.72 -20.59 2.55
C GLU A 126 5.29 -21.36 3.81
N PRO A 127 5.30 -22.70 3.86
CA PRO A 127 4.87 -23.44 5.06
C PRO A 127 5.78 -23.24 6.27
N LYS A 128 7.03 -22.80 6.06
CA LYS A 128 7.98 -22.52 7.14
C LYS A 128 7.81 -21.12 7.71
N LEU A 129 7.24 -20.19 6.93
CA LEU A 129 7.02 -18.80 7.30
C LEU A 129 5.57 -18.50 7.69
N GLN A 130 4.63 -19.35 7.28
CA GLN A 130 3.20 -19.27 7.64
C GLN A 130 2.96 -19.79 9.05
N VAL A 131 3.67 -19.24 10.01
CA VAL A 131 3.62 -19.62 11.42
C VAL A 131 3.70 -18.38 12.29
N MET A 132 3.12 -18.43 13.50
CA MET A 132 3.12 -17.29 14.42
C MET A 132 4.55 -16.81 14.76
N GLN A 133 5.47 -17.73 14.96
CA GLN A 133 6.88 -17.42 15.17
C GLN A 133 7.73 -17.90 13.99
N ALA A 134 7.82 -17.08 12.93
CA ALA A 134 8.66 -17.39 11.80
C ALA A 134 10.14 -17.48 12.20
N PRO A 135 10.89 -18.48 11.73
CA PRO A 135 12.32 -18.59 11.97
C PRO A 135 13.09 -17.42 11.33
N SER A 136 14.26 -17.09 11.89
CA SER A 136 15.15 -16.10 11.27
C SER A 136 15.78 -16.65 9.98
N SER A 137 16.26 -15.75 9.09
CA SER A 137 17.03 -16.17 7.92
C SER A 137 18.28 -16.98 8.29
N GLY A 138 18.89 -16.71 9.46
CA GLY A 138 19.99 -17.49 10.00
C GLY A 138 19.61 -18.93 10.37
N ASP A 139 18.44 -19.12 11.00
CA ASP A 139 17.94 -20.46 11.33
C ASP A 139 17.53 -21.24 10.09
N LEU A 140 16.88 -20.57 9.13
CA LEU A 140 16.55 -21.13 7.83
C LEU A 140 17.80 -21.55 7.04
N SER A 141 18.84 -20.71 7.04
CA SER A 141 20.14 -21.01 6.41
C SER A 141 20.77 -22.29 6.96
N LYS A 142 20.76 -22.45 8.29
CA LYS A 142 21.26 -23.67 8.94
C LYS A 142 20.43 -24.89 8.58
N THR A 143 19.11 -24.76 8.61
CA THR A 143 18.15 -25.86 8.31
C THR A 143 18.24 -26.30 6.86
N LEU A 144 18.37 -25.35 5.93
CA LEU A 144 18.43 -25.61 4.49
C LEU A 144 19.85 -25.90 3.99
N LYS A 145 20.87 -25.67 4.84
CA LYS A 145 22.30 -25.81 4.51
C LYS A 145 22.71 -24.97 3.31
N VAL A 146 22.20 -23.72 3.24
CA VAL A 146 22.53 -22.75 2.20
C VAL A 146 23.16 -21.51 2.85
N PRO A 147 24.06 -20.78 2.15
CA PRO A 147 24.61 -19.52 2.67
C PRO A 147 23.49 -18.52 2.99
N GLN A 148 23.57 -17.90 4.15
CA GLN A 148 22.55 -16.93 4.60
C GLN A 148 22.37 -15.77 3.62
N THR A 149 23.48 -15.31 3.01
CA THR A 149 23.46 -14.22 2.03
C THR A 149 22.65 -14.55 0.78
N ASP A 150 22.73 -15.79 0.30
CA ASP A 150 22.00 -16.23 -0.91
C ASP A 150 20.53 -16.47 -0.58
N LEU A 151 20.25 -17.02 0.62
CA LEU A 151 18.89 -17.16 1.13
C LEU A 151 18.22 -15.78 1.26
N GLU A 152 18.90 -14.79 1.82
CA GLU A 152 18.36 -13.44 1.99
C GLU A 152 18.13 -12.73 0.66
N LYS A 153 18.98 -12.94 -0.36
CA LYS A 153 18.70 -12.44 -1.71
C LYS A 153 17.39 -13.00 -2.26
N ALA A 154 17.18 -14.32 -2.13
CA ALA A 154 15.95 -14.96 -2.59
C ALA A 154 14.72 -14.50 -1.77
N LEU A 155 14.83 -14.36 -0.45
CA LEU A 155 13.76 -13.82 0.40
C LEU A 155 13.44 -12.36 0.02
N ASN A 156 14.44 -11.54 -0.26
CA ASN A 156 14.23 -10.18 -0.70
C ASN A 156 13.57 -10.09 -2.10
N GLU A 157 13.84 -11.05 -3.00
CA GLU A 157 13.08 -11.15 -4.25
C GLU A 157 11.60 -11.48 -3.98
N LEU A 158 11.29 -12.35 -3.02
CA LEU A 158 9.91 -12.60 -2.59
C LEU A 158 9.26 -11.36 -1.97
N VAL A 159 10.03 -10.53 -1.22
CA VAL A 159 9.55 -9.24 -0.70
C VAL A 159 9.23 -8.27 -1.84
N LYS A 160 10.11 -8.15 -2.85
CA LYS A 160 9.85 -7.31 -4.03
C LYS A 160 8.58 -7.74 -4.77
N ASN A 161 8.32 -9.04 -4.82
CA ASN A 161 7.10 -9.60 -5.40
C ASN A 161 5.91 -9.58 -4.43
N GLY A 162 6.07 -9.05 -3.21
CA GLY A 162 5.02 -8.87 -2.21
C GLY A 162 4.47 -10.16 -1.61
N LEU A 163 5.17 -11.28 -1.78
CA LEU A 163 4.85 -12.54 -1.13
C LEU A 163 5.33 -12.57 0.32
N LEU A 164 6.33 -11.76 0.63
CA LEU A 164 6.86 -11.58 1.97
C LEU A 164 6.94 -10.10 2.36
N ILE A 165 6.94 -9.88 3.65
CA ILE A 165 7.22 -8.60 4.29
C ILE A 165 8.44 -8.79 5.18
N ASN A 166 9.42 -7.90 5.06
CA ASN A 166 10.54 -7.84 6.00
C ASN A 166 10.08 -7.04 7.24
N VAL A 167 9.91 -7.73 8.36
CA VAL A 167 9.42 -7.16 9.64
C VAL A 167 10.58 -6.58 10.45
N ALA A 168 11.69 -7.30 10.47
CA ALA A 168 12.91 -6.89 11.17
C ALA A 168 14.14 -7.45 10.45
N LYS A 169 15.34 -7.06 10.88
CA LYS A 169 16.58 -7.63 10.37
C LYS A 169 16.52 -9.16 10.43
N HIS A 170 16.64 -9.81 9.29
CA HIS A 170 16.63 -11.28 9.16
C HIS A 170 15.27 -11.96 9.47
N ARG A 171 14.15 -11.20 9.51
CA ARG A 171 12.84 -11.77 9.79
C ARG A 171 11.82 -11.39 8.73
N TYR A 172 11.16 -12.42 8.18
CA TYR A 172 10.25 -12.29 7.06
C TYR A 172 8.94 -13.02 7.37
N TYR A 173 7.83 -12.41 6.97
CA TYR A 173 6.49 -12.98 7.14
C TYR A 173 5.68 -12.85 5.85
N PRO A 174 4.83 -13.83 5.51
CA PRO A 174 3.76 -13.61 4.54
C PRO A 174 2.77 -12.55 5.04
N PRO A 175 2.21 -11.71 4.15
CA PRO A 175 1.18 -10.73 4.53
C PRO A 175 -0.02 -11.37 5.25
N SER A 176 -0.47 -12.55 4.78
CA SER A 176 -1.54 -13.31 5.41
C SER A 176 -1.25 -13.66 6.87
N GLN A 177 -0.01 -14.06 7.18
CA GLN A 177 0.37 -14.40 8.54
C GLN A 177 0.45 -13.16 9.44
N LEU A 178 0.90 -12.02 8.90
CA LEU A 178 0.87 -10.76 9.64
C LEU A 178 -0.56 -10.26 9.88
N SER A 179 -1.48 -10.52 8.93
CA SER A 179 -2.90 -10.24 9.12
C SER A 179 -3.49 -11.03 10.30
N GLU A 180 -3.18 -12.32 10.40
CA GLU A 180 -3.61 -13.13 11.55
C GLU A 180 -3.02 -12.63 12.87
N ILE A 181 -1.72 -12.29 12.90
CA ILE A 181 -1.10 -11.71 14.09
C ILE A 181 -1.73 -10.36 14.45
N ALA A 182 -2.10 -9.54 13.44
CA ALA A 182 -2.76 -8.27 13.67
C ALA A 182 -4.18 -8.42 14.25
N LYS A 183 -4.90 -9.49 13.91
CA LYS A 183 -6.20 -9.82 14.53
C LYS A 183 -6.05 -10.08 16.03
N GLU A 184 -5.04 -10.87 16.43
CA GLU A 184 -4.75 -11.10 17.85
C GLU A 184 -4.42 -9.77 18.58
N VAL A 185 -3.72 -8.85 17.91
CA VAL A 185 -3.43 -7.52 18.46
C VAL A 185 -4.71 -6.68 18.62
N ILE A 186 -5.65 -6.75 17.68
CA ILE A 186 -6.94 -6.06 17.77
C ILE A 186 -7.75 -6.60 18.96
N GLU A 187 -7.79 -7.92 19.14
CA GLU A 187 -8.50 -8.56 20.26
C GLU A 187 -7.90 -8.19 21.64
N LEU A 188 -6.57 -8.00 21.69
CA LEU A 188 -5.87 -7.51 22.89
C LEU A 188 -6.07 -6.02 23.12
N GLY A 189 -6.46 -5.27 22.11
CA GLY A 189 -6.56 -3.80 22.12
C GLY A 189 -7.71 -3.30 23.00
N THR A 190 -7.46 -3.16 24.31
CA THR A 190 -8.39 -2.54 25.27
C THR A 190 -8.12 -1.03 25.38
N GLU A 191 -9.02 -0.29 26.04
CA GLU A 191 -8.81 1.15 26.33
C GLU A 191 -7.53 1.40 27.15
N THR A 192 -7.15 0.47 28.02
CA THR A 192 -5.94 0.54 28.83
C THR A 192 -4.68 0.14 28.05
N GLY A 193 -4.84 -0.48 26.88
CA GLY A 193 -3.75 -1.03 26.07
C GLY A 193 -3.29 -2.41 26.55
N PHE A 194 -2.30 -2.97 25.85
CA PHE A 194 -1.70 -4.29 26.14
C PHE A 194 -0.17 -4.19 26.21
N SER A 195 0.43 -5.06 26.99
CA SER A 195 1.89 -5.16 27.12
C SER A 195 2.47 -6.20 26.15
N VAL A 196 3.82 -6.23 26.01
CA VAL A 196 4.52 -7.30 25.29
C VAL A 196 4.27 -8.67 25.94
N ALA A 197 4.05 -8.71 27.26
CA ALA A 197 3.74 -9.96 27.96
C ALA A 197 2.36 -10.49 27.54
N ASP A 198 1.33 -9.64 27.55
CA ASP A 198 -0.02 -10.01 27.12
C ASP A 198 -0.01 -10.55 25.69
N PHE A 199 0.68 -9.87 24.76
CA PHE A 199 0.82 -10.30 23.38
C PHE A 199 1.51 -11.68 23.26
N ARG A 200 2.55 -11.91 24.06
CA ARG A 200 3.22 -13.21 24.09
C ARG A 200 2.35 -14.32 24.67
N ASP A 201 1.56 -13.99 25.69
CA ASP A 201 0.70 -14.97 26.37
C ASP A 201 -0.41 -15.49 25.44
N VAL A 202 -0.91 -14.63 24.54
CA VAL A 202 -1.90 -15.02 23.53
C VAL A 202 -1.23 -15.72 22.34
N THR A 203 -0.21 -15.11 21.75
CA THR A 203 0.38 -15.60 20.48
C THR A 203 1.40 -16.73 20.66
N LYS A 204 1.89 -16.96 21.90
CA LYS A 204 2.99 -17.88 22.22
C LYS A 204 4.31 -17.58 21.52
N ILE A 205 4.47 -16.35 21.02
CA ILE A 205 5.69 -15.86 20.37
C ILE A 205 6.77 -15.54 21.41
N GLY A 206 8.02 -15.88 21.15
CA GLY A 206 9.16 -15.53 22.01
C GLY A 206 9.36 -14.00 22.09
N ARG A 207 9.90 -13.55 23.23
CA ARG A 207 10.00 -12.11 23.57
C ARG A 207 10.62 -11.24 22.49
N ASN A 208 11.76 -11.66 21.92
CA ASN A 208 12.48 -10.87 20.92
C ASN A 208 11.65 -10.71 19.64
N VAL A 209 11.03 -11.80 19.18
CA VAL A 209 10.18 -11.80 17.99
C VAL A 209 8.92 -10.98 18.22
N ALA A 210 8.33 -11.06 19.41
CA ALA A 210 7.18 -10.24 19.80
C ALA A 210 7.50 -8.73 19.74
N ILE A 211 8.68 -8.34 20.22
CA ILE A 211 9.14 -6.95 20.14
C ILE A 211 9.32 -6.52 18.69
N GLU A 212 10.00 -7.33 17.86
CA GLU A 212 10.21 -7.04 16.44
C GLU A 212 8.89 -6.80 15.70
N ILE A 213 7.89 -7.66 15.92
CA ILE A 213 6.57 -7.54 15.29
C ILE A 213 5.83 -6.28 15.76
N LEU A 214 5.82 -6.04 17.07
CA LEU A 214 5.12 -4.89 17.63
C LEU A 214 5.78 -3.56 17.23
N GLU A 215 7.10 -3.50 17.13
CA GLU A 215 7.81 -2.33 16.61
C GLU A 215 7.49 -2.11 15.11
N TYR A 216 7.37 -3.19 14.35
CA TYR A 216 6.92 -3.08 12.96
C TYR A 216 5.49 -2.51 12.87
N PHE A 217 4.57 -2.95 13.73
CA PHE A 217 3.21 -2.43 13.80
C PHE A 217 3.16 -0.96 14.25
N ASP A 218 4.01 -0.58 15.21
CA ASP A 218 4.19 0.82 15.63
C ASP A 218 4.65 1.69 14.44
N ASN A 219 5.64 1.23 13.68
CA ASN A 219 6.16 1.92 12.49
C ASN A 219 5.14 2.03 11.35
N LYS A 220 4.17 1.11 11.28
CA LYS A 220 3.05 1.17 10.32
C LYS A 220 1.88 2.04 10.82
N GLY A 221 1.96 2.58 12.02
CA GLY A 221 0.88 3.37 12.62
C GLY A 221 -0.34 2.53 13.01
N PHE A 222 -0.24 1.20 12.99
CA PHE A 222 -1.29 0.29 13.41
C PHE A 222 -1.40 0.26 14.93
N THR A 223 -0.26 0.22 15.62
CA THR A 223 -0.19 0.37 17.08
C THR A 223 0.64 1.60 17.46
N ARG A 224 0.49 2.04 18.69
CA ARG A 224 1.31 3.11 19.26
C ARG A 224 1.73 2.74 20.69
N ARG A 225 3.02 2.84 20.92
CA ARG A 225 3.60 2.59 22.23
C ARG A 225 3.35 3.77 23.17
N ASP A 226 2.90 3.45 24.38
CA ASP A 226 2.73 4.38 25.51
C ASP A 226 3.36 3.75 26.76
N GLY A 227 4.60 4.12 27.06
CA GLY A 227 5.39 3.52 28.12
C GLY A 227 5.62 2.02 27.92
N ASN A 228 5.07 1.20 28.81
CA ASN A 228 5.14 -0.27 28.74
C ASN A 228 3.97 -0.92 27.98
N PHE A 229 2.97 -0.13 27.59
CA PHE A 229 1.77 -0.58 26.92
C PHE A 229 1.74 -0.11 25.47
N ARG A 230 0.88 -0.73 24.67
CA ARG A 230 0.53 -0.33 23.30
C ARG A 230 -0.97 -0.23 23.15
N LYS A 231 -1.41 0.71 22.31
CA LYS A 231 -2.81 0.86 21.94
C LYS A 231 -2.95 0.65 20.43
N VAL A 232 -4.07 0.09 20.01
CA VAL A 232 -4.43 -0.04 18.60
C VAL A 232 -5.02 1.28 18.14
N PHE A 233 -4.52 1.83 17.03
CA PHE A 233 -4.98 3.09 16.45
C PHE A 233 -5.56 2.94 15.05
N GLY A 234 -5.08 1.98 14.28
CA GLY A 234 -5.46 1.78 12.88
C GLY A 234 -6.29 0.52 12.66
N LYS A 235 -6.77 0.39 11.42
CA LYS A 235 -7.29 -0.89 10.94
C LYS A 235 -6.12 -1.84 10.66
N ASN A 236 -6.43 -3.13 10.53
CA ASN A 236 -5.43 -4.12 10.13
C ASN A 236 -4.77 -3.66 8.80
N PRO A 237 -3.47 -3.39 8.79
CA PRO A 237 -2.79 -2.85 7.60
C PRO A 237 -2.58 -3.88 6.48
N PHE A 238 -3.06 -5.11 6.66
CA PHE A 238 -2.90 -6.23 5.73
C PHE A 238 -4.24 -6.74 5.15
N GLU A 239 -5.35 -6.06 5.49
CA GLU A 239 -6.71 -6.30 4.96
C GLU A 239 -7.09 -5.36 3.83
#